data_b9607af1ad384ecd334f9b87beb99ab4
#
_entry.id   b9607af1ad384ecd334f9b87beb99ab4
#
_cell.length_a   1.000
_cell.length_b   1.000
_cell.length_c   1.000
_cell.angle_alpha   90.00
_cell.angle_beta   90.00
_cell.angle_gamma   90.00
#
_symmetry.space_group_name_H-M   'P 1'
#
loop_
_entity.id
_entity.type
_entity.pdbx_description
1 polymer ?
#
loop_
_entity_poly.entity_id
_entity_poly.type
_entity_poly.pdbx_seq_one_letter_code
_entity_poly.pdbx_strand_id
1 'polypeptide(L)'
;MSRPTKIVVIGAGFAGLAAVKALRRNPDVDVLMIDRHPYQLFSPLLYQVATGGLPEDDIAYPVRAALPGVSFLRGDVARIQPEKNSLRMADGTDVSYDHLVIATGSVGTTFGIPGVEQYALQMKNIHEARAIKQRLFGTYEEVQESRLPRESLRVVVVGGGPTGVEVAGAVAELQRSLHREYPAIADYASITLVEAGPRLLSMFKEGSSNHAREELEKLGVEVKLNSAVDRMYESDLHLGTGEILPTGTVIWAAGVAAPEKLGDIGVTGPGRRLLVDEYLRMQGSANVWVIGDSAAFTENDAVLPMVAPVAMQMGRHVAKTITAVITDQPLPAFVYTDKGQMATIGRRRAVA
;
A
#
# COMPACT_ATOMS: atom_id res chain seq x y z
N MET A 1 31.54 -6.06 29.35
CA MET A 1 30.29 -5.52 28.81
C MET A 1 29.68 -6.60 27.93
N SER A 2 28.41 -6.96 28.11
CA SER A 2 27.71 -7.86 27.20
C SER A 2 27.64 -7.23 25.80
N ARG A 3 27.63 -8.04 24.73
CA ARG A 3 27.43 -7.49 23.38
C ARG A 3 26.04 -6.83 23.29
N PRO A 4 25.89 -5.75 22.50
CA PRO A 4 24.57 -5.20 22.23
C PRO A 4 23.63 -6.23 21.63
N THR A 5 22.35 -6.19 22.00
CA THR A 5 21.32 -7.06 21.43
C THR A 5 21.06 -6.71 19.97
N LYS A 6 21.23 -7.67 19.07
CA LYS A 6 21.09 -7.47 17.63
C LYS A 6 19.62 -7.56 17.20
N ILE A 7 19.07 -6.44 16.76
CA ILE A 7 17.70 -6.35 16.26
C ILE A 7 17.74 -6.15 14.75
N VAL A 8 17.10 -7.05 14.01
CA VAL A 8 16.93 -6.91 12.56
C VAL A 8 15.50 -6.47 12.26
N VAL A 9 15.35 -5.41 11.46
CA VAL A 9 14.06 -4.88 11.01
C VAL A 9 13.97 -5.01 9.49
N ILE A 10 12.99 -5.76 8.99
CA ILE A 10 12.73 -5.94 7.56
C ILE A 10 11.62 -4.99 7.12
N GLY A 11 11.94 -4.08 6.20
CA GLY A 11 11.00 -3.12 5.62
C GLY A 11 11.17 -1.70 6.17
N ALA A 12 11.51 -0.76 5.28
CA ALA A 12 11.71 0.67 5.57
C ALA A 12 10.44 1.52 5.32
N GLY A 13 9.25 0.90 5.46
CA GLY A 13 7.97 1.60 5.41
C GLY A 13 7.65 2.37 6.70
N PHE A 14 6.39 2.79 6.85
CA PHE A 14 5.92 3.55 8.02
C PHE A 14 6.19 2.84 9.35
N ALA A 15 5.91 1.54 9.42
CA ALA A 15 6.08 0.75 10.64
C ALA A 15 7.56 0.57 11.00
N GLY A 16 8.38 0.09 10.04
CA GLY A 16 9.79 -0.18 10.27
C GLY A 16 10.59 1.07 10.62
N LEU A 17 10.38 2.19 9.91
CA LEU A 17 11.02 3.46 10.27
C LEU A 17 10.63 3.95 11.67
N ALA A 18 9.35 3.81 12.05
CA ALA A 18 8.91 4.19 13.38
C ALA A 18 9.57 3.32 14.48
N ALA A 19 9.70 2.01 14.22
CA ALA A 19 10.38 1.07 15.11
C ALA A 19 11.86 1.43 15.26
N VAL A 20 12.59 1.58 14.15
CA VAL A 20 14.02 1.87 14.18
C VAL A 20 14.32 3.23 14.81
N LYS A 21 13.54 4.27 14.50
CA LYS A 21 13.68 5.59 15.15
C LYS A 21 13.53 5.55 16.67
N ALA A 22 12.73 4.61 17.18
CA ALA A 22 12.57 4.42 18.63
C ALA A 22 13.69 3.56 19.22
N LEU A 23 14.01 2.41 18.59
CA LEU A 23 15.04 1.46 19.03
C LEU A 23 16.43 2.06 19.09
N ARG A 24 16.86 2.84 18.09
CA ARG A 24 18.21 3.41 18.00
C ARG A 24 18.60 4.34 19.16
N ARG A 25 17.65 4.71 20.02
CA ARG A 25 17.87 5.52 21.21
C ARG A 25 18.37 4.70 22.40
N ASN A 26 18.25 3.37 22.33
CA ASN A 26 18.72 2.46 23.35
C ASN A 26 20.16 2.06 23.04
N PRO A 27 21.15 2.35 23.92
CA PRO A 27 22.56 2.02 23.70
C PRO A 27 22.86 0.51 23.78
N ASP A 28 21.95 -0.27 24.37
CA ASP A 28 22.12 -1.70 24.55
C ASP A 28 21.67 -2.51 23.31
N VAL A 29 21.25 -1.84 22.22
CA VAL A 29 20.83 -2.50 20.99
C VAL A 29 21.67 -2.10 19.78
N ASP A 30 21.92 -3.07 18.90
CA ASP A 30 22.47 -2.86 17.55
C ASP A 30 21.37 -3.13 16.53
N VAL A 31 20.97 -2.10 15.77
CA VAL A 31 19.85 -2.18 14.84
C VAL A 31 20.36 -2.27 13.40
N LEU A 32 20.00 -3.36 12.72
CA LEU A 32 20.17 -3.50 11.27
C LEU A 32 18.80 -3.37 10.59
N MET A 33 18.64 -2.39 9.72
CA MET A 33 17.47 -2.27 8.84
C MET A 33 17.76 -2.87 7.47
N ILE A 34 16.83 -3.68 6.96
CA ILE A 34 16.91 -4.31 5.63
C ILE A 34 15.72 -3.85 4.80
N ASP A 35 15.97 -3.37 3.58
CA ASP A 35 14.93 -3.12 2.58
C ASP A 35 15.50 -3.28 1.16
N ARG A 36 14.65 -3.67 0.22
CA ARG A 36 15.00 -3.77 -1.21
C ARG A 36 15.24 -2.39 -1.85
N HIS A 37 14.54 -1.37 -1.33
CA HIS A 37 14.64 0.01 -1.81
C HIS A 37 15.50 0.86 -0.88
N PRO A 38 16.35 1.76 -1.41
CA PRO A 38 17.17 2.65 -0.59
C PRO A 38 16.40 3.86 -0.05
N TYR A 39 15.08 3.90 -0.25
CA TYR A 39 14.20 5.00 0.14
C TYR A 39 12.94 4.50 0.85
N GLN A 40 12.40 5.33 1.72
CA GLN A 40 11.02 5.20 2.20
C GLN A 40 10.08 5.82 1.18
N LEU A 41 9.03 5.10 0.81
CA LEU A 41 7.96 5.62 -0.03
C LEU A 41 6.84 6.21 0.83
N PHE A 42 6.50 7.48 0.60
CA PHE A 42 5.30 8.08 1.17
C PHE A 42 4.08 7.74 0.29
N SER A 43 3.63 6.49 0.39
CA SER A 43 2.59 5.90 -0.45
C SER A 43 1.25 6.66 -0.48
N PRO A 44 0.82 7.45 0.53
CA PRO A 44 -0.41 8.22 0.42
C PRO A 44 -0.44 9.24 -0.72
N LEU A 45 0.71 9.67 -1.24
CA LEU A 45 0.78 10.59 -2.37
C LEU A 45 1.17 9.93 -3.70
N LEU A 46 1.21 8.59 -3.73
CA LEU A 46 1.61 7.85 -4.93
C LEU A 46 0.69 8.10 -6.13
N TYR A 47 -0.61 8.31 -5.88
CA TYR A 47 -1.58 8.66 -6.91
C TYR A 47 -1.26 9.99 -7.61
N GLN A 48 -0.65 10.95 -6.92
CA GLN A 48 -0.21 12.21 -7.53
C GLN A 48 0.98 12.02 -8.47
N VAL A 49 1.88 11.09 -8.16
CA VAL A 49 2.95 10.70 -9.09
C VAL A 49 2.36 10.00 -10.31
N ALA A 50 1.42 9.07 -10.10
CA ALA A 50 0.75 8.35 -11.18
C ALA A 50 -0.04 9.26 -12.15
N THR A 51 -0.46 10.43 -11.70
CA THR A 51 -1.19 11.42 -12.52
C THR A 51 -0.35 12.67 -12.89
N GLY A 52 0.96 12.64 -12.61
CA GLY A 52 1.87 13.73 -12.95
C GLY A 52 1.73 14.98 -12.07
N GLY A 53 1.02 14.88 -10.94
CA GLY A 53 0.83 15.98 -9.99
C GLY A 53 2.05 16.27 -9.11
N LEU A 54 2.90 15.27 -8.85
CA LEU A 54 4.14 15.39 -8.09
C LEU A 54 5.28 14.62 -8.76
N PRO A 55 6.53 15.07 -8.64
CA PRO A 55 7.70 14.29 -8.98
C PRO A 55 7.91 13.13 -7.99
N GLU A 56 8.56 12.07 -8.43
CA GLU A 56 8.80 10.87 -7.62
C GLU A 56 9.66 11.16 -6.38
N ASP A 57 10.64 12.04 -6.53
CA ASP A 57 11.59 12.38 -5.47
C ASP A 57 10.94 13.08 -4.27
N ASP A 58 9.78 13.72 -4.46
CA ASP A 58 9.04 14.37 -3.38
C ASP A 58 8.40 13.35 -2.40
N ILE A 59 8.22 12.10 -2.84
CA ILE A 59 7.61 11.04 -2.03
C ILE A 59 8.57 9.87 -1.71
N ALA A 60 9.81 9.91 -2.21
CA ALA A 60 10.83 8.88 -2.02
C ALA A 60 12.00 9.41 -1.17
N TYR A 61 11.92 9.27 0.14
CA TYR A 61 12.93 9.81 1.05
C TYR A 61 14.03 8.80 1.34
N PRO A 62 15.35 9.12 1.15
CA PRO A 62 16.45 8.18 1.36
C PRO A 62 16.49 7.64 2.80
N VAL A 63 16.52 6.30 2.95
CA VAL A 63 16.52 5.62 4.27
C VAL A 63 17.73 6.06 5.12
N ARG A 64 18.91 6.16 4.52
CA ARG A 64 20.15 6.58 5.24
C ARG A 64 20.04 8.01 5.79
N ALA A 65 19.35 8.90 5.08
CA ALA A 65 19.09 10.26 5.56
C ALA A 65 18.02 10.28 6.68
N ALA A 66 17.01 9.39 6.59
CA ALA A 66 15.97 9.25 7.62
C ALA A 66 16.51 8.65 8.94
N LEU A 67 17.57 7.83 8.86
CA LEU A 67 18.13 7.03 9.95
C LEU A 67 19.66 7.19 10.08
N PRO A 68 20.18 8.40 10.35
CA PRO A 68 21.61 8.56 10.52
C PRO A 68 22.12 7.72 11.69
N GLY A 69 23.26 7.03 11.48
CA GLY A 69 23.91 6.17 12.46
C GLY A 69 23.32 4.76 12.61
N VAL A 70 22.30 4.40 11.82
CA VAL A 70 21.72 3.05 11.79
C VAL A 70 22.33 2.26 10.62
N SER A 71 22.68 1.00 10.87
CA SER A 71 23.12 0.07 9.83
C SER A 71 21.98 -0.23 8.87
N PHE A 72 22.20 0.01 7.57
CA PHE A 72 21.22 -0.26 6.51
C PHE A 72 21.80 -1.18 5.45
N LEU A 73 21.16 -2.34 5.25
CA LEU A 73 21.44 -3.31 4.20
C LEU A 73 20.37 -3.24 3.12
N ARG A 74 20.77 -2.82 1.91
CA ARG A 74 19.87 -2.91 0.75
C ARG A 74 19.89 -4.33 0.20
N GLY A 75 18.74 -4.99 0.16
CA GLY A 75 18.61 -6.34 -0.40
C GLY A 75 17.24 -6.95 -0.16
N ASP A 76 16.97 -8.02 -0.87
CA ASP A 76 15.78 -8.83 -0.70
C ASP A 76 16.03 -9.97 0.27
N VAL A 77 15.09 -10.17 1.21
CA VAL A 77 15.05 -11.35 2.08
C VAL A 77 14.35 -12.48 1.30
N ALA A 78 15.13 -13.52 0.97
CA ALA A 78 14.61 -14.68 0.28
C ALA A 78 13.84 -15.61 1.22
N ARG A 79 14.32 -15.80 2.46
CA ARG A 79 13.71 -16.69 3.46
C ARG A 79 13.95 -16.19 4.88
N ILE A 80 12.94 -16.34 5.72
CA ILE A 80 13.03 -16.13 7.17
C ILE A 80 13.04 -17.53 7.82
N GLN A 81 13.97 -17.75 8.77
CA GLN A 81 14.15 -19.03 9.48
C GLN A 81 14.08 -18.75 10.99
N PRO A 82 12.86 -18.65 11.56
CA PRO A 82 12.68 -18.31 12.98
C PRO A 82 13.36 -19.31 13.93
N GLU A 83 13.34 -20.58 13.57
CA GLU A 83 13.95 -21.69 14.34
C GLU A 83 15.48 -21.58 14.46
N LYS A 84 16.14 -20.82 13.56
CA LYS A 84 17.59 -20.59 13.54
C LYS A 84 17.97 -19.16 13.94
N ASN A 85 16.98 -18.31 14.24
CA ASN A 85 17.19 -16.87 14.44
C ASN A 85 18.00 -16.24 13.31
N SER A 86 17.67 -16.57 12.06
CA SER A 86 18.40 -16.12 10.88
C SER A 86 17.50 -15.80 9.69
N LEU A 87 18.03 -14.96 8.81
CA LEU A 87 17.46 -14.62 7.50
C LEU A 87 18.42 -15.10 6.42
N ARG A 88 17.87 -15.63 5.31
CA ARG A 88 18.63 -15.84 4.07
C ARG A 88 18.29 -14.73 3.10
N MET A 89 19.30 -13.98 2.70
CA MET A 89 19.18 -12.95 1.66
C MET A 89 19.14 -13.59 0.27
N ALA A 90 18.64 -12.85 -0.74
CA ALA A 90 18.57 -13.33 -2.11
C ALA A 90 19.94 -13.59 -2.76
N ASP A 91 20.99 -12.91 -2.28
CA ASP A 91 22.38 -13.14 -2.70
C ASP A 91 23.06 -14.34 -2.00
N GLY A 92 22.33 -15.04 -1.15
CA GLY A 92 22.82 -16.21 -0.40
C GLY A 92 23.47 -15.87 0.94
N THR A 93 23.57 -14.59 1.33
CA THR A 93 24.11 -14.18 2.63
C THR A 93 23.15 -14.54 3.76
N ASP A 94 23.67 -15.03 4.88
CA ASP A 94 22.90 -15.25 6.11
C ASP A 94 23.07 -14.08 7.08
N VAL A 95 21.97 -13.62 7.65
CA VAL A 95 21.92 -12.56 8.67
C VAL A 95 21.27 -13.11 9.93
N SER A 96 22.05 -13.25 11.01
CA SER A 96 21.54 -13.65 12.33
C SER A 96 20.96 -12.47 13.10
N TYR A 97 20.05 -12.76 14.03
CA TYR A 97 19.44 -11.78 14.93
C TYR A 97 19.19 -12.36 16.32
N ASP A 98 19.07 -11.48 17.32
CA ASP A 98 18.52 -11.83 18.63
C ASP A 98 16.99 -11.57 18.62
N HIS A 99 16.57 -10.46 18.00
CA HIS A 99 15.15 -10.16 17.73
C HIS A 99 14.94 -9.77 16.25
N LEU A 100 13.81 -10.20 15.70
CA LEU A 100 13.39 -9.87 14.35
C LEU A 100 12.10 -9.04 14.38
N VAL A 101 12.06 -7.96 13.61
CA VAL A 101 10.84 -7.16 13.36
C VAL A 101 10.47 -7.25 11.88
N ILE A 102 9.32 -7.84 11.58
CA ILE A 102 8.78 -7.97 10.24
C ILE A 102 7.84 -6.79 9.98
N ALA A 103 8.25 -5.87 9.11
CA ALA A 103 7.53 -4.67 8.72
C ALA A 103 7.42 -4.56 7.18
N THR A 104 7.23 -5.69 6.50
CA THR A 104 7.28 -5.82 5.05
C THR A 104 6.09 -5.17 4.32
N GLY A 105 5.10 -4.69 5.07
CA GLY A 105 3.95 -3.99 4.52
C GLY A 105 3.00 -4.92 3.77
N SER A 106 2.35 -4.37 2.74
CA SER A 106 1.38 -5.06 1.89
C SER A 106 1.74 -4.94 0.42
N VAL A 107 1.23 -5.89 -0.36
CA VAL A 107 1.24 -5.93 -1.83
C VAL A 107 -0.18 -5.83 -2.35
N GLY A 108 -0.36 -5.42 -3.61
CA GLY A 108 -1.65 -5.49 -4.27
C GLY A 108 -2.12 -6.94 -4.40
N THR A 109 -3.42 -7.15 -4.41
CA THR A 109 -4.03 -8.45 -4.72
C THR A 109 -5.05 -8.30 -5.82
N THR A 110 -5.03 -9.21 -6.78
CA THR A 110 -5.98 -9.29 -7.89
C THR A 110 -7.17 -10.21 -7.56
N PHE A 111 -7.18 -10.76 -6.34
CA PHE A 111 -8.16 -11.77 -5.88
C PHE A 111 -8.23 -13.01 -6.80
N GLY A 112 -7.22 -13.23 -7.66
CA GLY A 112 -7.21 -14.32 -8.64
C GLY A 112 -8.20 -14.12 -9.79
N ILE A 113 -8.71 -12.90 -9.99
CA ILE A 113 -9.65 -12.59 -11.08
C ILE A 113 -8.92 -12.74 -12.43
N PRO A 114 -9.45 -13.54 -13.36
CA PRO A 114 -8.78 -13.81 -14.63
C PRO A 114 -8.47 -12.54 -15.42
N GLY A 115 -7.24 -12.43 -15.92
CA GLY A 115 -6.75 -11.33 -16.75
C GLY A 115 -6.33 -10.07 -15.99
N VAL A 116 -6.73 -9.88 -14.72
CA VAL A 116 -6.40 -8.67 -13.96
C VAL A 116 -4.89 -8.54 -13.74
N GLU A 117 -4.18 -9.62 -13.40
CA GLU A 117 -2.73 -9.59 -13.20
C GLU A 117 -1.98 -9.24 -14.50
N GLN A 118 -2.52 -9.66 -15.64
CA GLN A 118 -1.89 -9.47 -16.95
C GLN A 118 -2.12 -8.07 -17.53
N TYR A 119 -3.32 -7.50 -17.35
CA TYR A 119 -3.76 -6.33 -18.11
C TYR A 119 -3.97 -5.08 -17.25
N ALA A 120 -4.25 -5.21 -15.94
CA ALA A 120 -4.47 -4.06 -15.09
C ALA A 120 -3.15 -3.48 -14.54
N LEU A 121 -3.10 -2.16 -14.38
CA LEU A 121 -2.01 -1.45 -13.74
C LEU A 121 -2.27 -1.33 -12.24
N GLN A 122 -1.38 -1.86 -11.42
CA GLN A 122 -1.42 -1.72 -9.95
C GLN A 122 -0.76 -0.40 -9.53
N MET A 123 -0.99 0.02 -8.26
CA MET A 123 -0.42 1.26 -7.74
C MET A 123 0.05 1.08 -6.29
N LYS A 124 1.18 0.39 -6.10
CA LYS A 124 1.80 0.12 -4.78
C LYS A 124 3.24 0.61 -4.66
N ASN A 125 3.88 0.93 -5.78
CA ASN A 125 5.27 1.38 -5.82
C ASN A 125 5.49 2.41 -6.95
N ILE A 126 6.67 3.06 -6.95
CA ILE A 126 7.01 4.10 -7.91
C ILE A 126 7.00 3.59 -9.37
N HIS A 127 7.45 2.36 -9.61
CA HIS A 127 7.48 1.80 -10.97
C HIS A 127 6.07 1.65 -11.55
N GLU A 128 5.13 1.18 -10.73
CA GLU A 128 3.72 1.06 -11.10
C GLU A 128 3.08 2.44 -11.32
N ALA A 129 3.33 3.41 -10.44
CA ALA A 129 2.86 4.78 -10.63
C ALA A 129 3.40 5.42 -11.91
N ARG A 130 4.68 5.17 -12.23
CA ARG A 130 5.31 5.62 -13.48
C ARG A 130 4.66 4.96 -14.69
N ALA A 131 4.38 3.66 -14.64
CA ALA A 131 3.69 2.94 -15.70
C ALA A 131 2.29 3.51 -15.96
N ILE A 132 1.52 3.81 -14.89
CA ILE A 132 0.22 4.49 -15.01
C ILE A 132 0.39 5.85 -15.67
N LYS A 133 1.34 6.67 -15.20
CA LYS A 133 1.63 7.98 -15.79
C LYS A 133 1.93 7.88 -17.27
N GLN A 134 2.86 7.01 -17.65
CA GLN A 134 3.24 6.80 -19.07
C GLN A 134 2.04 6.34 -19.91
N ARG A 135 1.22 5.42 -19.39
CA ARG A 135 0.02 4.96 -20.07
C ARG A 135 -0.98 6.10 -20.27
N LEU A 136 -1.29 6.87 -19.22
CA LEU A 136 -2.28 7.96 -19.29
C LEU A 136 -1.89 9.05 -20.28
N PHE A 137 -0.63 9.48 -20.30
CA PHE A 137 -0.15 10.52 -21.22
C PHE A 137 0.04 9.96 -22.62
N GLY A 138 0.75 8.83 -22.78
CA GLY A 138 1.07 8.26 -24.07
C GLY A 138 -0.17 7.85 -24.87
N THR A 139 -1.25 7.41 -24.21
CA THR A 139 -2.50 7.05 -24.90
C THR A 139 -3.10 8.22 -25.66
N TYR A 140 -3.03 9.47 -25.13
CA TYR A 140 -3.53 10.64 -25.85
C TYR A 140 -2.73 10.90 -27.13
N GLU A 141 -1.40 10.81 -27.07
CA GLU A 141 -0.53 10.96 -28.25
C GLU A 141 -0.83 9.88 -29.30
N GLU A 142 -0.93 8.62 -28.88
CA GLU A 142 -1.18 7.50 -29.79
C GLU A 142 -2.56 7.52 -30.44
N VAL A 143 -3.60 7.99 -29.72
CA VAL A 143 -4.95 8.19 -30.28
C VAL A 143 -4.96 9.40 -31.22
N GLN A 144 -4.31 10.50 -30.87
CA GLN A 144 -4.18 11.69 -31.73
C GLN A 144 -3.52 11.33 -33.08
N GLU A 145 -2.52 10.47 -33.06
CA GLU A 145 -1.80 9.98 -34.25
C GLU A 145 -2.50 8.79 -34.93
N SER A 146 -3.70 8.42 -34.49
CA SER A 146 -4.47 7.29 -35.03
C SER A 146 -3.78 5.92 -34.94
N ARG A 147 -2.85 5.76 -33.97
CA ARG A 147 -2.17 4.48 -33.68
C ARG A 147 -3.01 3.61 -32.75
N LEU A 148 -3.86 4.20 -31.91
CA LEU A 148 -4.81 3.52 -31.05
C LEU A 148 -6.25 3.97 -31.35
N PRO A 149 -7.25 3.11 -31.10
CA PRO A 149 -8.65 3.49 -31.20
C PRO A 149 -9.03 4.47 -30.10
N ARG A 150 -10.08 5.28 -30.34
CA ARG A 150 -10.52 6.34 -29.41
C ARG A 150 -11.00 5.80 -28.07
N GLU A 151 -11.51 4.59 -28.03
CA GLU A 151 -11.92 3.87 -26.81
C GLU A 151 -10.76 3.65 -25.85
N SER A 152 -9.51 3.70 -26.33
CA SER A 152 -8.32 3.61 -25.49
C SER A 152 -8.18 4.77 -24.50
N LEU A 153 -8.86 5.90 -24.74
CA LEU A 153 -8.93 7.05 -23.80
C LEU A 153 -9.84 6.80 -22.58
N ARG A 154 -10.59 5.71 -22.57
CA ARG A 154 -11.45 5.35 -21.43
C ARG A 154 -10.59 4.70 -20.34
N VAL A 155 -10.73 5.24 -19.13
CA VAL A 155 -10.00 4.76 -17.93
C VAL A 155 -11.01 4.18 -16.96
N VAL A 156 -10.74 2.98 -16.47
CA VAL A 156 -11.50 2.36 -15.39
C VAL A 156 -10.61 2.26 -14.15
N VAL A 157 -11.10 2.79 -13.04
CA VAL A 157 -10.48 2.63 -11.71
C VAL A 157 -11.30 1.58 -10.95
N VAL A 158 -10.66 0.53 -10.47
CA VAL A 158 -11.32 -0.55 -9.72
C VAL A 158 -10.99 -0.44 -8.24
N GLY A 159 -12.03 -0.31 -7.41
CA GLY A 159 -11.96 -0.20 -5.96
C GLY A 159 -12.39 1.17 -5.45
N GLY A 160 -13.46 1.20 -4.64
CA GLY A 160 -14.04 2.43 -4.06
C GLY A 160 -13.46 2.81 -2.69
N GLY A 161 -12.31 2.25 -2.29
CA GLY A 161 -11.57 2.67 -1.10
C GLY A 161 -10.86 4.01 -1.29
N PRO A 162 -10.13 4.52 -0.24
CA PRO A 162 -9.44 5.80 -0.31
C PRO A 162 -8.56 5.94 -1.55
N THR A 163 -7.71 4.95 -1.84
CA THR A 163 -6.82 4.97 -3.01
C THR A 163 -7.58 5.13 -4.33
N GLY A 164 -8.66 4.36 -4.53
CA GLY A 164 -9.43 4.44 -5.79
C GLY A 164 -10.15 5.78 -5.96
N VAL A 165 -10.71 6.31 -4.88
CA VAL A 165 -11.35 7.64 -4.87
C VAL A 165 -10.32 8.74 -5.20
N GLU A 166 -9.14 8.70 -4.58
CA GLU A 166 -8.04 9.64 -4.83
C GLU A 166 -7.53 9.57 -6.28
N VAL A 167 -7.32 8.34 -6.79
CA VAL A 167 -6.90 8.11 -8.18
C VAL A 167 -7.95 8.61 -9.15
N ALA A 168 -9.22 8.24 -8.97
CA ALA A 168 -10.29 8.64 -9.88
C ALA A 168 -10.43 10.16 -9.96
N GLY A 169 -10.38 10.85 -8.81
CA GLY A 169 -10.39 12.32 -8.76
C GLY A 169 -9.18 12.95 -9.45
N ALA A 170 -7.98 12.39 -9.23
CA ALA A 170 -6.76 12.92 -9.84
C ALA A 170 -6.69 12.66 -11.35
N VAL A 171 -7.15 11.50 -11.83
CA VAL A 171 -7.26 11.20 -13.27
C VAL A 171 -8.27 12.13 -13.93
N ALA A 172 -9.41 12.45 -13.27
CA ALA A 172 -10.38 13.40 -13.79
C ALA A 172 -9.80 14.81 -13.99
N GLU A 173 -9.00 15.27 -13.03
CA GLU A 173 -8.30 16.56 -13.16
C GLU A 173 -7.22 16.54 -14.26
N LEU A 174 -6.49 15.43 -14.40
CA LEU A 174 -5.53 15.24 -15.48
C LEU A 174 -6.21 15.27 -16.84
N GLN A 175 -7.32 14.52 -17.03
CA GLN A 175 -8.07 14.53 -18.28
C GLN A 175 -8.54 15.93 -18.66
N ARG A 176 -9.04 16.72 -17.71
CA ARG A 176 -9.42 18.13 -17.98
C ARG A 176 -8.24 18.98 -18.47
N SER A 177 -7.01 18.67 -18.06
CA SER A 177 -5.82 19.34 -18.56
C SER A 177 -5.52 18.89 -19.99
N LEU A 178 -5.53 17.57 -20.23
CA LEU A 178 -5.27 16.97 -21.53
C LEU A 178 -6.34 17.33 -22.58
N HIS A 179 -7.62 17.53 -22.17
CA HIS A 179 -8.67 18.00 -23.09
C HIS A 179 -8.37 19.38 -23.70
N ARG A 180 -7.64 20.23 -22.99
CA ARG A 180 -7.21 21.54 -23.54
C ARG A 180 -6.06 21.37 -24.54
N GLU A 181 -5.24 20.38 -24.36
CA GLU A 181 -4.09 20.06 -25.20
C GLU A 181 -4.51 19.24 -26.42
N TYR A 182 -5.49 18.33 -26.26
CA TYR A 182 -6.01 17.41 -27.27
C TYR A 182 -7.51 17.58 -27.56
N PRO A 183 -7.98 18.77 -27.98
CA PRO A 183 -9.43 19.07 -28.05
C PRO A 183 -10.17 18.20 -29.08
N ALA A 184 -9.49 17.71 -30.12
CA ALA A 184 -10.09 16.90 -31.18
C ALA A 184 -10.52 15.49 -30.73
N ILE A 185 -9.97 14.99 -29.61
CA ILE A 185 -10.24 13.65 -29.08
C ILE A 185 -10.79 13.68 -27.65
N ALA A 186 -10.97 14.86 -27.06
CA ALA A 186 -11.39 15.05 -25.68
C ALA A 186 -12.72 14.34 -25.36
N ASP A 187 -13.70 14.39 -26.24
CA ASP A 187 -15.05 13.83 -26.04
C ASP A 187 -15.09 12.28 -25.96
N TYR A 188 -14.00 11.62 -26.33
CA TYR A 188 -13.89 10.15 -26.24
C TYR A 188 -13.32 9.67 -24.90
N ALA A 189 -12.71 10.58 -24.14
CA ALA A 189 -12.14 10.25 -22.83
C ALA A 189 -13.23 10.18 -21.76
N SER A 190 -13.19 9.14 -20.95
CA SER A 190 -14.09 8.97 -19.82
C SER A 190 -13.39 8.27 -18.67
N ILE A 191 -13.94 8.44 -17.46
CA ILE A 191 -13.47 7.73 -16.26
C ILE A 191 -14.65 7.06 -15.60
N THR A 192 -14.49 5.77 -15.31
CA THR A 192 -15.45 5.02 -14.54
C THR A 192 -14.77 4.48 -13.29
N LEU A 193 -15.34 4.73 -12.11
CA LEU A 193 -14.94 4.10 -10.85
C LEU A 193 -15.88 2.94 -10.53
N VAL A 194 -15.33 1.74 -10.46
CA VAL A 194 -16.08 0.50 -10.20
C VAL A 194 -15.84 0.05 -8.76
N GLU A 195 -16.90 -0.18 -8.00
CA GLU A 195 -16.86 -0.68 -6.62
C GLU A 195 -17.82 -1.87 -6.46
N ALA A 196 -17.29 -2.97 -5.89
CA ALA A 196 -18.07 -4.18 -5.64
C ALA A 196 -19.14 -4.00 -4.56
N GLY A 197 -18.88 -3.12 -3.59
CA GLY A 197 -19.78 -2.83 -2.49
C GLY A 197 -20.86 -1.79 -2.82
N PRO A 198 -21.80 -1.59 -1.88
CA PRO A 198 -22.94 -0.67 -2.08
C PRO A 198 -22.57 0.81 -1.92
N ARG A 199 -21.35 1.15 -1.50
CA ARG A 199 -20.92 2.55 -1.31
C ARG A 199 -19.41 2.70 -1.40
N LEU A 200 -18.94 3.88 -1.75
CA LEU A 200 -17.54 4.27 -1.67
C LEU A 200 -17.11 4.43 -0.22
N LEU A 201 -15.81 4.32 0.05
CA LEU A 201 -15.22 4.60 1.36
C LEU A 201 -15.98 3.90 2.50
N SER A 202 -16.20 2.59 2.38
CA SER A 202 -17.02 1.79 3.30
C SER A 202 -16.62 1.92 4.78
N MET A 203 -15.37 2.31 5.06
CA MET A 203 -14.85 2.56 6.41
C MET A 203 -15.20 3.96 6.96
N PHE A 204 -15.76 4.85 6.14
CA PHE A 204 -16.19 6.19 6.53
C PHE A 204 -17.68 6.20 6.88
N LYS A 205 -18.15 7.30 7.51
CA LYS A 205 -19.58 7.51 7.72
C LYS A 205 -20.30 7.61 6.38
N GLU A 206 -21.57 7.23 6.35
CA GLU A 206 -22.40 7.23 5.12
C GLU A 206 -22.47 8.61 4.47
N GLY A 207 -22.59 9.68 5.26
CA GLY A 207 -22.56 11.06 4.74
C GLY A 207 -21.27 11.40 3.99
N SER A 208 -20.09 10.96 4.52
CA SER A 208 -18.81 11.14 3.84
C SER A 208 -18.72 10.31 2.54
N SER A 209 -19.27 9.09 2.54
CA SER A 209 -19.37 8.24 1.34
C SER A 209 -20.20 8.87 0.24
N ASN A 210 -21.38 9.40 0.58
CA ASN A 210 -22.28 10.07 -0.36
C ASN A 210 -21.65 11.34 -0.92
N HIS A 211 -21.04 12.15 -0.04
CA HIS A 211 -20.34 13.37 -0.47
C HIS A 211 -19.16 13.06 -1.41
N ALA A 212 -18.38 11.99 -1.13
CA ALA A 212 -17.29 11.56 -2.01
C ALA A 212 -17.80 11.18 -3.41
N ARG A 213 -18.91 10.44 -3.47
CA ARG A 213 -19.55 10.09 -4.74
C ARG A 213 -19.99 11.33 -5.52
N GLU A 214 -20.76 12.23 -4.88
CA GLU A 214 -21.22 13.48 -5.51
C GLU A 214 -20.06 14.34 -6.07
N GLU A 215 -18.97 14.44 -5.32
CA GLU A 215 -17.81 15.21 -5.75
C GLU A 215 -17.06 14.56 -6.92
N LEU A 216 -16.97 13.21 -6.96
CA LEU A 216 -16.45 12.50 -8.13
C LEU A 216 -17.34 12.68 -9.37
N GLU A 217 -18.67 12.58 -9.21
CA GLU A 217 -19.62 12.77 -10.30
C GLU A 217 -19.56 14.21 -10.84
N LYS A 218 -19.39 15.24 -9.98
CA LYS A 218 -19.12 16.64 -10.39
C LYS A 218 -17.78 16.79 -11.13
N LEU A 219 -16.82 15.93 -10.87
CA LEU A 219 -15.57 15.86 -11.63
C LEU A 219 -15.72 15.15 -12.98
N GLY A 220 -16.87 14.54 -13.28
CA GLY A 220 -17.14 13.80 -14.51
C GLY A 220 -16.78 12.31 -14.41
N VAL A 221 -16.58 11.79 -13.20
CA VAL A 221 -16.36 10.35 -12.98
C VAL A 221 -17.70 9.63 -12.90
N GLU A 222 -17.91 8.61 -13.73
CA GLU A 222 -19.02 7.69 -13.59
C GLU A 222 -18.74 6.73 -12.43
N VAL A 223 -19.67 6.64 -11.45
CA VAL A 223 -19.51 5.75 -10.28
C VAL A 223 -20.46 4.56 -10.38
N LYS A 224 -19.89 3.34 -10.49
CA LYS A 224 -20.65 2.07 -10.53
C LYS A 224 -20.45 1.32 -9.21
N LEU A 225 -21.50 1.31 -8.39
CA LEU A 225 -21.56 0.56 -7.14
C LEU A 225 -22.20 -0.83 -7.37
N ASN A 226 -22.03 -1.76 -6.44
CA ASN A 226 -22.50 -3.15 -6.52
C ASN A 226 -22.03 -3.85 -7.82
N SER A 227 -20.85 -3.49 -8.30
CA SER A 227 -20.32 -3.88 -9.60
C SER A 227 -18.96 -4.57 -9.43
N ALA A 228 -18.98 -5.81 -8.97
CA ALA A 228 -17.75 -6.62 -8.86
C ALA A 228 -17.18 -6.93 -10.25
N VAL A 229 -15.87 -6.93 -10.38
CA VAL A 229 -15.19 -7.38 -11.61
C VAL A 229 -15.21 -8.90 -11.66
N ASP A 230 -15.61 -9.47 -12.80
CA ASP A 230 -15.60 -10.91 -13.06
C ASP A 230 -14.32 -11.34 -13.78
N ARG A 231 -13.92 -10.61 -14.82
CA ARG A 231 -12.69 -10.85 -15.59
C ARG A 231 -12.26 -9.63 -16.37
N MET A 232 -11.04 -9.66 -16.87
CA MET A 232 -10.47 -8.62 -17.71
C MET A 232 -9.82 -9.21 -18.96
N TYR A 233 -9.96 -8.50 -20.08
CA TYR A 233 -9.21 -8.70 -21.30
C TYR A 233 -8.39 -7.46 -21.61
N GLU A 234 -7.63 -7.49 -22.69
CA GLU A 234 -6.73 -6.39 -23.06
C GLU A 234 -7.46 -5.07 -23.30
N SER A 235 -8.68 -5.11 -23.86
CA SER A 235 -9.45 -3.93 -24.29
C SER A 235 -10.78 -3.74 -23.57
N ASP A 236 -11.12 -4.61 -22.62
CA ASP A 236 -12.39 -4.52 -21.90
C ASP A 236 -12.36 -5.18 -20.51
N LEU A 237 -13.23 -4.68 -19.64
CA LEU A 237 -13.47 -5.16 -18.30
C LEU A 237 -14.90 -5.69 -18.17
N HIS A 238 -15.04 -6.94 -17.74
CA HIS A 238 -16.35 -7.59 -17.53
C HIS A 238 -16.75 -7.50 -16.07
N LEU A 239 -17.96 -7.02 -15.82
CA LEU A 239 -18.55 -6.94 -14.50
C LEU A 239 -19.46 -8.14 -14.23
N GLY A 240 -19.55 -8.54 -12.96
CA GLY A 240 -20.47 -9.60 -12.50
C GLY A 240 -21.94 -9.28 -12.74
N THR A 241 -22.30 -8.04 -13.06
CA THR A 241 -23.63 -7.61 -13.51
C THR A 241 -23.95 -8.03 -14.95
N GLY A 242 -22.96 -8.52 -15.70
CA GLY A 242 -23.05 -8.81 -17.14
C GLY A 242 -22.69 -7.63 -18.05
N GLU A 243 -22.43 -6.47 -17.48
CA GLU A 243 -21.98 -5.29 -18.25
C GLU A 243 -20.51 -5.46 -18.68
N ILE A 244 -20.20 -4.99 -19.91
CA ILE A 244 -18.84 -4.96 -20.46
C ILE A 244 -18.43 -3.49 -20.63
N LEU A 245 -17.31 -3.10 -20.05
CA LEU A 245 -16.74 -1.78 -20.12
C LEU A 245 -15.53 -1.78 -21.09
N PRO A 246 -15.66 -1.30 -22.33
CA PRO A 246 -14.53 -1.09 -23.20
C PRO A 246 -13.58 -0.04 -22.58
N THR A 247 -12.29 -0.36 -22.47
CA THR A 247 -11.32 0.50 -21.81
C THR A 247 -9.91 0.24 -22.32
N GLY A 248 -9.09 1.29 -22.41
CA GLY A 248 -7.66 1.16 -22.74
C GLY A 248 -6.77 1.13 -21.49
N THR A 249 -7.31 1.51 -20.34
CA THR A 249 -6.53 1.55 -19.10
C THR A 249 -7.38 1.16 -17.90
N VAL A 250 -6.98 0.10 -17.21
CA VAL A 250 -7.55 -0.26 -15.89
C VAL A 250 -6.52 0.00 -14.82
N ILE A 251 -6.87 0.83 -13.83
CA ILE A 251 -6.06 1.07 -12.63
C ILE A 251 -6.67 0.27 -11.49
N TRP A 252 -5.94 -0.74 -11.02
CA TRP A 252 -6.39 -1.63 -9.97
C TRP A 252 -6.03 -1.09 -8.58
N ALA A 253 -6.97 -0.50 -7.90
CA ALA A 253 -6.86 0.03 -6.54
C ALA A 253 -7.63 -0.83 -5.50
N ALA A 254 -8.12 -2.00 -5.90
CA ALA A 254 -8.89 -2.91 -5.06
C ALA A 254 -7.99 -3.94 -4.39
N GLY A 255 -8.02 -3.92 -3.06
CA GLY A 255 -7.43 -4.96 -2.24
C GLY A 255 -5.91 -4.91 -2.06
N VAL A 256 -5.54 -5.18 -0.83
CA VAL A 256 -4.15 -5.36 -0.41
C VAL A 256 -4.05 -6.58 0.49
N ALA A 257 -2.91 -7.25 0.45
CA ALA A 257 -2.62 -8.39 1.32
C ALA A 257 -1.14 -8.36 1.73
N ALA A 258 -0.80 -9.04 2.81
CA ALA A 258 0.59 -9.26 3.16
C ALA A 258 1.29 -10.14 2.09
N PRO A 259 2.62 -10.02 1.94
CA PRO A 259 3.38 -10.86 1.01
C PRO A 259 3.18 -12.35 1.29
N GLU A 260 3.05 -13.17 0.25
CA GLU A 260 2.78 -14.62 0.35
C GLU A 260 3.82 -15.37 1.18
N LYS A 261 5.10 -15.00 1.02
CA LYS A 261 6.22 -15.61 1.76
C LYS A 261 6.08 -15.59 3.28
N LEU A 262 5.20 -14.74 3.84
CA LEU A 262 4.95 -14.73 5.28
C LEU A 262 4.17 -15.96 5.74
N GLY A 263 3.38 -16.61 4.87
CA GLY A 263 2.69 -17.86 5.19
C GLY A 263 3.63 -19.03 5.48
N ASP A 264 4.88 -18.95 5.03
CA ASP A 264 5.89 -20.00 5.26
C ASP A 264 6.42 -20.04 6.71
N ILE A 265 6.19 -18.97 7.50
CA ILE A 265 6.81 -18.80 8.82
C ILE A 265 5.82 -18.76 9.98
N GLY A 266 4.52 -18.65 9.71
CA GLY A 266 3.55 -18.55 10.78
C GLY A 266 2.09 -18.63 10.30
N VAL A 267 1.17 -18.66 11.25
CA VAL A 267 -0.26 -18.71 10.96
C VAL A 267 -0.73 -17.36 10.42
N THR A 268 -1.44 -17.39 9.31
CA THR A 268 -2.00 -16.20 8.68
C THR A 268 -3.50 -16.06 8.91
N GLY A 269 -3.94 -14.81 9.08
CA GLY A 269 -5.34 -14.40 9.14
C GLY A 269 -5.81 -13.66 7.88
N PRO A 270 -6.83 -12.80 7.99
CA PRO A 270 -7.36 -12.02 6.88
C PRO A 270 -6.29 -11.22 6.14
N GLY A 271 -6.32 -11.24 4.82
CA GLY A 271 -5.32 -10.58 3.98
C GLY A 271 -3.92 -11.20 4.05
N ARG A 272 -3.80 -12.48 4.36
CA ARG A 272 -2.53 -13.23 4.51
C ARG A 272 -1.60 -12.65 5.58
N ARG A 273 -2.13 -11.88 6.51
CA ARG A 273 -1.38 -11.20 7.58
C ARG A 273 -1.04 -12.20 8.68
N LEU A 274 0.17 -12.14 9.22
CA LEU A 274 0.58 -12.99 10.34
C LEU A 274 -0.20 -12.66 11.61
N LEU A 275 -0.71 -13.67 12.29
CA LEU A 275 -1.38 -13.51 13.58
C LEU A 275 -0.35 -13.11 14.66
N VAL A 276 -0.70 -12.13 15.45
CA VAL A 276 0.13 -11.63 16.56
C VAL A 276 -0.63 -11.63 17.87
N ASP A 277 0.12 -11.66 18.98
CA ASP A 277 -0.42 -11.48 20.34
C ASP A 277 -0.61 -9.99 20.67
N GLU A 278 -1.08 -9.72 21.89
CA GLU A 278 -1.29 -8.36 22.40
C GLU A 278 -0.02 -7.51 22.51
N TYR A 279 1.16 -8.13 22.38
CA TYR A 279 2.47 -7.46 22.39
C TYR A 279 3.04 -7.26 20.99
N LEU A 280 2.33 -7.65 19.95
CA LEU A 280 2.76 -7.68 18.53
C LEU A 280 3.82 -8.75 18.23
N ARG A 281 3.93 -9.81 19.06
CA ARG A 281 4.76 -10.97 18.74
C ARG A 281 4.01 -11.90 17.80
N MET A 282 4.73 -12.49 16.85
CA MET A 282 4.21 -13.56 16.02
C MET A 282 3.80 -14.76 16.89
N GLN A 283 2.60 -15.30 16.67
CA GLN A 283 2.14 -16.47 17.40
C GLN A 283 3.16 -17.62 17.28
N GLY A 284 3.50 -18.23 18.42
CA GLY A 284 4.45 -19.32 18.50
C GLY A 284 5.94 -18.90 18.50
N SER A 285 6.25 -17.60 18.54
CA SER A 285 7.62 -17.11 18.63
C SER A 285 7.83 -16.23 19.86
N ALA A 286 9.02 -16.32 20.45
CA ALA A 286 9.41 -15.46 21.57
C ALA A 286 10.12 -14.18 21.16
N ASN A 287 10.69 -14.12 19.95
CA ASN A 287 11.61 -13.06 19.51
C ASN A 287 11.36 -12.57 18.08
N VAL A 288 10.24 -12.97 17.45
CA VAL A 288 9.80 -12.44 16.15
C VAL A 288 8.57 -11.58 16.34
N TRP A 289 8.63 -10.36 15.87
CA TRP A 289 7.63 -9.31 15.99
C TRP A 289 7.08 -8.96 14.62
N VAL A 290 5.78 -8.71 14.50
CA VAL A 290 5.17 -8.35 13.21
C VAL A 290 4.38 -7.07 13.38
N ILE A 291 4.59 -6.10 12.49
CA ILE A 291 4.01 -4.76 12.61
C ILE A 291 3.52 -4.21 11.27
N GLY A 292 2.62 -3.25 11.33
CA GLY A 292 2.02 -2.63 10.15
C GLY A 292 1.13 -3.59 9.37
N ASP A 293 1.07 -3.42 8.05
CA ASP A 293 0.16 -4.18 7.18
C ASP A 293 0.43 -5.69 7.18
N SER A 294 1.61 -6.14 7.61
CA SER A 294 1.96 -7.55 7.73
C SER A 294 1.34 -8.24 8.96
N ALA A 295 0.89 -7.47 9.96
CA ALA A 295 0.35 -7.99 11.23
C ALA A 295 -1.19 -8.04 11.23
N ALA A 296 -1.77 -9.18 11.58
CA ALA A 296 -3.19 -9.30 11.91
C ALA A 296 -3.36 -9.12 13.43
N PHE A 297 -3.49 -7.88 13.87
CA PHE A 297 -3.81 -7.56 15.25
C PHE A 297 -5.30 -7.32 15.39
N THR A 298 -5.95 -8.01 16.34
CA THR A 298 -7.37 -7.89 16.61
C THR A 298 -7.59 -7.05 17.86
N GLU A 299 -8.42 -6.03 17.76
CA GLU A 299 -8.87 -5.19 18.86
C GLU A 299 -10.39 -5.03 18.77
N ASN A 300 -11.11 -5.26 19.87
CA ASN A 300 -12.57 -5.21 19.91
C ASN A 300 -13.24 -6.06 18.81
N ASP A 301 -12.80 -7.31 18.64
CA ASP A 301 -13.29 -8.29 17.68
C ASP A 301 -13.09 -7.90 16.19
N ALA A 302 -12.34 -6.85 15.92
CA ALA A 302 -12.01 -6.40 14.57
C ALA A 302 -10.49 -6.37 14.34
N VAL A 303 -10.08 -6.81 13.14
CA VAL A 303 -8.67 -6.70 12.73
C VAL A 303 -8.39 -5.26 12.31
N LEU A 304 -7.34 -4.64 12.89
CA LEU A 304 -6.98 -3.26 12.58
C LEU A 304 -6.69 -3.07 11.07
N PRO A 305 -7.08 -1.92 10.49
CA PRO A 305 -6.89 -1.66 9.06
C PRO A 305 -5.42 -1.46 8.68
N MET A 306 -5.11 -1.71 7.41
CA MET A 306 -3.78 -1.49 6.80
C MET A 306 -3.58 -0.01 6.45
N VAL A 307 -3.37 0.83 7.46
CA VAL A 307 -3.19 2.28 7.31
C VAL A 307 -1.95 2.77 8.03
N ALA A 308 -1.38 3.87 7.54
CA ALA A 308 -0.13 4.43 8.07
C ALA A 308 -0.18 4.77 9.58
N PRO A 309 -1.29 5.32 10.16
CA PRO A 309 -1.38 5.57 11.59
C PRO A 309 -1.24 4.31 12.45
N VAL A 310 -1.87 3.18 12.06
CA VAL A 310 -1.73 1.88 12.72
C VAL A 310 -0.27 1.43 12.64
N ALA A 311 0.31 1.43 11.43
CA ALA A 311 1.69 1.00 11.19
C ALA A 311 2.70 1.79 12.04
N MET A 312 2.57 3.11 12.11
CA MET A 312 3.46 3.95 12.93
C MET A 312 3.30 3.74 14.43
N GLN A 313 2.08 3.49 14.92
CA GLN A 313 1.84 3.21 16.33
C GLN A 313 2.41 1.85 16.71
N MET A 314 2.17 0.80 15.91
CA MET A 314 2.77 -0.52 16.10
C MET A 314 4.32 -0.44 16.11
N GLY A 315 4.91 0.32 15.19
CA GLY A 315 6.36 0.50 15.14
C GLY A 315 6.95 1.14 16.39
N ARG A 316 6.31 2.16 16.95
CA ARG A 316 6.75 2.77 18.22
C ARG A 316 6.54 1.83 19.41
N HIS A 317 5.46 1.04 19.38
CA HIS A 317 5.11 0.13 20.44
C HIS A 317 6.07 -1.07 20.50
N VAL A 318 6.39 -1.69 19.36
CA VAL A 318 7.30 -2.84 19.33
C VAL A 318 8.69 -2.49 19.88
N ALA A 319 9.15 -1.25 19.69
CA ALA A 319 10.39 -0.80 20.27
C ALA A 319 10.35 -0.77 21.81
N LYS A 320 9.22 -0.35 22.41
CA LYS A 320 9.01 -0.39 23.86
C LYS A 320 8.97 -1.85 24.36
N THR A 321 8.25 -2.70 23.65
CA THR A 321 8.11 -4.12 24.02
C THR A 321 9.44 -4.85 23.97
N ILE A 322 10.22 -4.68 22.88
CA ILE A 322 11.57 -5.28 22.78
C ILE A 322 12.48 -4.75 23.89
N THR A 323 12.44 -3.44 24.18
CA THR A 323 13.22 -2.87 25.27
C THR A 323 12.83 -3.49 26.62
N ALA A 324 11.54 -3.69 26.87
CA ALA A 324 11.06 -4.36 28.09
C ALA A 324 11.57 -5.80 28.19
N VAL A 325 11.60 -6.56 27.07
CA VAL A 325 12.20 -7.91 27.04
C VAL A 325 13.68 -7.88 27.40
N ILE A 326 14.45 -6.95 26.83
CA ILE A 326 15.91 -6.85 27.06
C ILE A 326 16.22 -6.47 28.51
N THR A 327 15.34 -5.66 29.15
CA THR A 327 15.53 -5.18 30.52
C THR A 327 14.75 -5.96 31.57
N ASP A 328 14.17 -7.12 31.20
CA ASP A 328 13.36 -7.98 32.07
C ASP A 328 12.23 -7.23 32.78
N GLN A 329 11.53 -6.37 32.02
CA GLN A 329 10.39 -5.59 32.50
C GLN A 329 9.07 -6.18 31.98
N PRO A 330 7.92 -5.91 32.65
CA PRO A 330 6.61 -6.29 32.16
C PRO A 330 6.32 -5.77 30.76
N LEU A 331 5.77 -6.62 29.88
CA LEU A 331 5.47 -6.24 28.50
C LEU A 331 4.22 -5.35 28.46
N PRO A 332 4.29 -4.19 27.81
CA PRO A 332 3.10 -3.36 27.58
C PRO A 332 2.24 -3.97 26.47
N ALA A 333 0.95 -4.13 26.68
CA ALA A 333 0.01 -4.48 25.63
C ALA A 333 -0.17 -3.32 24.62
N PHE A 334 -0.35 -3.66 23.35
CA PHE A 334 -0.63 -2.67 22.32
C PHE A 334 -2.09 -2.23 22.37
N VAL A 335 -2.31 -0.93 22.32
CA VAL A 335 -3.64 -0.32 22.19
C VAL A 335 -3.56 0.71 21.08
N TYR A 336 -4.46 0.60 20.10
CA TYR A 336 -4.53 1.56 18.99
C TYR A 336 -5.33 2.80 19.41
N THR A 337 -4.79 3.97 19.10
CA THR A 337 -5.51 5.23 19.20
C THR A 337 -5.93 5.68 17.82
N ASP A 338 -7.22 5.60 17.51
CA ASP A 338 -7.75 6.08 16.24
C ASP A 338 -7.64 7.61 16.17
N LYS A 339 -7.02 8.09 15.09
CA LYS A 339 -6.83 9.53 14.79
C LYS A 339 -7.74 10.01 13.68
N GLY A 340 -8.69 9.18 13.26
CA GLY A 340 -9.53 9.40 12.11
C GLY A 340 -8.83 9.06 10.79
N GLN A 341 -9.61 9.12 9.73
CA GLN A 341 -9.19 8.85 8.36
C GLN A 341 -9.58 10.02 7.46
N MET A 342 -8.84 10.23 6.39
CA MET A 342 -9.12 11.25 5.38
C MET A 342 -8.86 10.66 4.00
N ALA A 343 -9.69 11.03 3.04
CA ALA A 343 -9.46 10.78 1.62
C ALA A 343 -9.62 12.07 0.83
N THR A 344 -8.72 12.34 -0.11
CA THR A 344 -8.81 13.50 -0.99
C THR A 344 -9.61 13.17 -2.24
N ILE A 345 -10.28 14.19 -2.82
CA ILE A 345 -11.07 14.07 -4.04
C ILE A 345 -10.61 15.19 -4.98
N GLY A 346 -9.66 14.86 -5.86
CA GLY A 346 -8.93 15.90 -6.60
C GLY A 346 -8.10 16.80 -5.67
N ARG A 347 -7.78 18.03 -6.14
CA ARG A 347 -6.85 18.94 -5.42
C ARG A 347 -7.49 19.79 -4.34
N ARG A 348 -8.81 19.93 -4.33
CA ARG A 348 -9.50 20.98 -3.54
C ARG A 348 -10.53 20.43 -2.57
N ARG A 349 -10.75 19.13 -2.53
CA ARG A 349 -11.78 18.48 -1.73
C ARG A 349 -11.23 17.31 -0.96
N ALA A 350 -11.83 17.04 0.19
CA ALA A 350 -11.51 15.87 1.02
C ALA A 350 -12.74 15.50 1.86
N VAL A 351 -12.76 14.26 2.31
CA VAL A 351 -13.69 13.74 3.31
C VAL A 351 -12.90 13.18 4.49
N ALA A 352 -13.49 13.31 5.70
CA ALA A 352 -12.93 12.80 6.95
C ALA A 352 -14.03 12.11 7.78
#